data_7a254b9c388fdd4088df8156cc60973c
#
_entry.id   7a254b9c388fdd4088df8156cc60973c
#
_cell.length_a   1.000
_cell.length_b   1.000
_cell.length_c   1.000
_cell.angle_alpha   90.00
_cell.angle_beta   90.00
_cell.angle_gamma   90.00
#
_symmetry.space_group_name_H-M   'P 1'
#
loop_
_entity.id
_entity.type
_entity.pdbx_description
1 polymer ?
#
loop_
_entity_poly.entity_id
_entity_poly.type
_entity_poly.pdbx_seq_one_letter_code
_entity_poly.pdbx_strand_id
1 'polypeptide(L)'
;MDFELTPEQREIQAVAREFARAEIEPHAGEWDREHRFPAEIYPKLAELGLMGVCVPEELGGAGADFVSYVLVLEELSRADAGVGVTVAVHTSAVTLPILAFGTDEQRARFVPPLARGEVLGAFALTEAEAGSDAGSLRTTATPDGDGWHIAGAKRFISTARHAGTFLLFARTDTSEPGPAGVSAFVLDAEHVRVTRDEEKLGLNSTTTSDLVVDARVDGDRLLHEEGEGFHVAMATLDGGRIGIAAQAVGIAQAAFDAARAYALERRQFGSRLAELQAIQHKLADMSLEIDAARLLVLRAAWRKATGLPHAEEGAKAKLFASEMARRQTAEAIQIFGGYGYTKEFPVERYYRDAKITEIYEGTSEIQRLVIARSILGLRKQPVG
;
A
#
# COMPACT_ATOMS: atom_id res chain seq x y z
N MET A 1 -25.14 -5.45 -14.83
CA MET A 1 -23.81 -5.19 -14.26
C MET A 1 -23.30 -3.99 -15.02
N ASP A 2 -22.99 -2.93 -14.29
CA ASP A 2 -22.42 -1.72 -14.87
C ASP A 2 -20.92 -1.70 -14.57
N PHE A 3 -20.11 -1.51 -15.60
CA PHE A 3 -18.66 -1.41 -15.49
C PHE A 3 -18.18 0.05 -15.51
N GLU A 4 -19.10 0.99 -15.69
CA GLU A 4 -18.80 2.41 -15.73
C GLU A 4 -18.62 2.96 -14.31
N LEU A 5 -17.62 3.82 -14.15
CA LEU A 5 -17.45 4.58 -12.91
C LEU A 5 -18.62 5.56 -12.73
N THR A 6 -19.00 5.80 -11.49
CA THR A 6 -19.95 6.85 -11.15
C THR A 6 -19.39 8.24 -11.52
N PRO A 7 -20.23 9.27 -11.67
CA PRO A 7 -19.74 10.65 -11.88
C PRO A 7 -18.74 11.09 -10.80
N GLU A 8 -19.03 10.80 -9.54
CA GLU A 8 -18.16 11.11 -8.39
C GLU A 8 -16.81 10.39 -8.47
N GLN A 9 -16.80 9.07 -8.73
CA GLN A 9 -15.57 8.29 -8.89
C GLN A 9 -14.71 8.84 -10.03
N ARG A 10 -15.31 9.25 -11.15
CA ARG A 10 -14.60 9.89 -12.28
C ARG A 10 -13.99 11.23 -11.90
N GLU A 11 -14.72 12.03 -11.13
CA GLU A 11 -14.25 13.34 -10.68
C GLU A 11 -13.03 13.17 -9.73
N ILE A 12 -13.15 12.31 -8.71
CA ILE A 12 -12.05 12.02 -7.78
C ILE A 12 -10.82 11.49 -8.53
N GLN A 13 -11.01 10.57 -9.48
CA GLN A 13 -9.92 10.07 -10.31
C GLN A 13 -9.28 11.19 -11.14
N ALA A 14 -10.08 12.09 -11.71
CA ALA A 14 -9.58 13.19 -12.52
C ALA A 14 -8.74 14.16 -11.67
N VAL A 15 -9.19 14.52 -10.47
CA VAL A 15 -8.46 15.36 -9.51
C VAL A 15 -7.12 14.70 -9.14
N ALA A 16 -7.13 13.42 -8.78
CA ALA A 16 -5.91 12.69 -8.45
C ALA A 16 -4.92 12.63 -9.64
N ARG A 17 -5.42 12.40 -10.85
CA ARG A 17 -4.62 12.37 -12.09
C ARG A 17 -4.00 13.72 -12.40
N GLU A 18 -4.78 14.80 -12.31
CA GLU A 18 -4.30 16.16 -12.58
C GLU A 18 -3.19 16.53 -11.59
N PHE A 19 -3.44 16.30 -10.30
CA PHE A 19 -2.46 16.53 -9.26
C PHE A 19 -1.17 15.70 -9.48
N ALA A 20 -1.31 14.41 -9.74
CA ALA A 20 -0.19 13.50 -9.96
C ALA A 20 0.70 13.95 -11.13
N ARG A 21 0.08 14.40 -12.23
CA ARG A 21 0.79 14.91 -13.41
C ARG A 21 1.49 16.25 -13.18
N ALA A 22 0.86 17.13 -12.40
CA ALA A 22 1.39 18.48 -12.18
C ALA A 22 2.47 18.51 -11.09
N GLU A 23 2.27 17.77 -10.00
CA GLU A 23 3.04 17.94 -8.77
C GLU A 23 3.96 16.75 -8.44
N ILE A 24 3.72 15.55 -9.01
CA ILE A 24 4.49 14.34 -8.69
C ILE A 24 5.37 13.91 -9.87
N GLU A 25 4.77 13.66 -11.04
CA GLU A 25 5.46 13.08 -12.19
C GLU A 25 6.74 13.85 -12.61
N PRO A 26 6.77 15.20 -12.64
CA PRO A 26 7.97 15.95 -13.02
C PRO A 26 9.17 15.76 -12.08
N HIS A 27 8.91 15.41 -10.81
CA HIS A 27 9.92 15.31 -9.75
C HIS A 27 10.29 13.86 -9.38
N ALA A 28 9.49 12.89 -9.77
CA ALA A 28 9.63 11.49 -9.34
C ALA A 28 11.01 10.89 -9.67
N GLY A 29 11.62 11.26 -10.83
CA GLY A 29 12.96 10.82 -11.18
C GLY A 29 14.08 11.42 -10.33
N GLU A 30 13.90 12.64 -9.83
CA GLU A 30 14.82 13.29 -8.91
C GLU A 30 14.72 12.64 -7.53
N TRP A 31 13.51 12.49 -7.00
CA TRP A 31 13.28 11.85 -5.70
C TRP A 31 13.84 10.41 -5.63
N ASP A 32 13.68 9.63 -6.71
CA ASP A 32 14.27 8.28 -6.79
C ASP A 32 15.80 8.32 -6.73
N ARG A 33 16.46 9.22 -7.49
CA ARG A 33 17.92 9.31 -7.51
C ARG A 33 18.52 9.79 -6.20
N GLU A 34 17.83 10.70 -5.52
CA GLU A 34 18.27 11.33 -4.27
C GLU A 34 17.82 10.56 -3.02
N HIS A 35 17.01 9.52 -3.20
CA HIS A 35 16.35 8.79 -2.10
C HIS A 35 15.58 9.76 -1.18
N ARG A 36 14.88 10.71 -1.80
CA ARG A 36 14.24 11.84 -1.12
C ARG A 36 12.76 11.55 -0.87
N PHE A 37 12.35 11.65 0.40
CA PHE A 37 10.94 11.65 0.77
C PHE A 37 10.33 13.02 0.48
N PRO A 38 9.29 13.12 -0.38
CA PRO A 38 8.69 14.41 -0.74
C PRO A 38 7.64 14.85 0.28
N ALA A 39 8.07 15.28 1.47
CA ALA A 39 7.17 15.63 2.58
C ALA A 39 6.15 16.72 2.19
N GLU A 40 6.51 17.61 1.28
CA GLU A 40 5.69 18.73 0.79
C GLU A 40 4.48 18.30 -0.05
N ILE A 41 4.43 17.06 -0.53
CA ILE A 41 3.31 16.55 -1.36
C ILE A 41 2.09 16.22 -0.49
N TYR A 42 2.28 15.68 0.72
CA TYR A 42 1.18 15.17 1.53
C TYR A 42 0.22 16.25 2.03
N PRO A 43 0.68 17.44 2.48
CA PRO A 43 -0.24 18.54 2.77
C PRO A 43 -1.08 18.96 1.57
N LYS A 44 -0.50 18.99 0.36
CA LYS A 44 -1.23 19.32 -0.87
C LYS A 44 -2.27 18.25 -1.24
N LEU A 45 -1.95 16.96 -1.04
CA LEU A 45 -2.92 15.86 -1.18
C LEU A 45 -4.06 16.00 -0.17
N ALA A 46 -3.75 16.42 1.05
CA ALA A 46 -4.73 16.63 2.10
C ALA A 46 -5.70 17.78 1.77
N GLU A 47 -5.22 18.89 1.21
CA GLU A 47 -6.05 20.00 0.75
C GLU A 47 -7.10 19.57 -0.30
N LEU A 48 -6.80 18.53 -1.07
CA LEU A 48 -7.70 17.91 -2.05
C LEU A 48 -8.56 16.76 -1.46
N GLY A 49 -8.46 16.48 -0.14
CA GLY A 49 -9.15 15.38 0.51
C GLY A 49 -8.59 13.99 0.20
N LEU A 50 -7.45 13.90 -0.51
CA LEU A 50 -6.90 12.62 -1.00
C LEU A 50 -6.18 11.81 0.09
N MET A 51 -5.93 12.37 1.28
CA MET A 51 -5.41 11.65 2.44
C MET A 51 -6.52 10.96 3.25
N GLY A 52 -7.78 11.40 3.14
CA GLY A 52 -8.93 10.89 3.86
C GLY A 52 -10.09 10.43 2.96
N VAL A 53 -9.82 9.88 1.77
CA VAL A 53 -10.84 9.54 0.75
C VAL A 53 -12.01 8.76 1.34
N CYS A 54 -11.75 7.69 2.10
CA CYS A 54 -12.79 6.82 2.68
C CYS A 54 -13.19 7.20 4.12
N VAL A 55 -12.69 8.31 4.65
CA VAL A 55 -13.04 8.76 6.00
C VAL A 55 -14.30 9.61 5.91
N PRO A 56 -15.28 9.42 6.83
CA PRO A 56 -16.47 10.26 6.88
C PRO A 56 -16.17 11.76 7.00
N GLU A 57 -17.00 12.60 6.41
CA GLU A 57 -16.82 14.07 6.42
C GLU A 57 -16.78 14.65 7.83
N GLU A 58 -17.60 14.13 8.75
CA GLU A 58 -17.62 14.55 10.16
C GLU A 58 -16.29 14.27 10.91
N LEU A 59 -15.45 13.40 10.37
CA LEU A 59 -14.10 13.11 10.86
C LEU A 59 -13.00 13.73 9.99
N GLY A 60 -13.37 14.62 9.08
CA GLY A 60 -12.43 15.40 8.27
C GLY A 60 -11.99 14.73 6.96
N GLY A 61 -12.65 13.67 6.53
CA GLY A 61 -12.39 13.00 5.26
C GLY A 61 -13.29 13.46 4.12
N ALA A 62 -13.20 12.81 2.97
CA ALA A 62 -14.00 13.10 1.78
C ALA A 62 -15.31 12.29 1.70
N GLY A 63 -15.54 11.31 2.57
CA GLY A 63 -16.74 10.49 2.61
C GLY A 63 -16.94 9.57 1.39
N ALA A 64 -15.93 9.43 0.53
CA ALA A 64 -16.03 8.66 -0.70
C ALA A 64 -15.87 7.14 -0.46
N ASP A 65 -16.19 6.35 -1.46
CA ASP A 65 -16.14 4.90 -1.36
C ASP A 65 -14.71 4.31 -1.57
N PHE A 66 -14.58 3.01 -1.32
CA PHE A 66 -13.30 2.32 -1.48
C PHE A 66 -12.88 2.13 -2.95
N VAL A 67 -13.82 2.25 -3.91
CA VAL A 67 -13.51 2.28 -5.35
C VAL A 67 -12.79 3.59 -5.68
N SER A 68 -13.29 4.72 -5.19
CA SER A 68 -12.63 6.03 -5.33
C SER A 68 -11.20 6.01 -4.79
N TYR A 69 -10.98 5.38 -3.63
CA TYR A 69 -9.66 5.24 -3.03
C TYR A 69 -8.68 4.47 -3.92
N VAL A 70 -9.08 3.33 -4.50
CA VAL A 70 -8.16 2.58 -5.37
C VAL A 70 -7.87 3.29 -6.68
N LEU A 71 -8.81 4.10 -7.18
CA LEU A 71 -8.58 4.97 -8.34
C LEU A 71 -7.53 6.06 -8.03
N VAL A 72 -7.60 6.67 -6.84
CA VAL A 72 -6.58 7.61 -6.37
C VAL A 72 -5.22 6.94 -6.29
N LEU A 73 -5.13 5.74 -5.69
CA LEU A 73 -3.87 5.01 -5.58
C LEU A 73 -3.28 4.64 -6.95
N GLU A 74 -4.10 4.25 -7.91
CA GLU A 74 -3.64 3.96 -9.27
C GLU A 74 -2.99 5.20 -9.91
N GLU A 75 -3.63 6.38 -9.84
CA GLU A 75 -3.11 7.61 -10.44
C GLU A 75 -1.85 8.12 -9.74
N LEU A 76 -1.81 8.10 -8.40
CA LEU A 76 -0.62 8.50 -7.64
C LEU A 76 0.57 7.56 -7.94
N SER A 77 0.31 6.24 -7.95
CA SER A 77 1.34 5.22 -8.18
C SER A 77 1.85 5.20 -9.63
N ARG A 78 1.02 5.66 -10.58
CA ARG A 78 1.42 5.88 -11.97
C ARG A 78 2.46 6.98 -12.09
N ALA A 79 2.37 8.04 -11.29
CA ALA A 79 3.34 9.12 -11.25
C ALA A 79 4.58 8.74 -10.41
N ASP A 80 4.35 8.26 -9.17
CA ASP A 80 5.40 7.79 -8.26
C ASP A 80 4.86 6.74 -7.28
N ALA A 81 5.41 5.53 -7.35
CA ALA A 81 4.96 4.41 -6.55
C ALA A 81 5.27 4.56 -5.06
N GLY A 82 6.28 5.34 -4.67
CA GLY A 82 6.60 5.63 -3.28
C GLY A 82 5.60 6.59 -2.64
N VAL A 83 5.12 7.60 -3.37
CA VAL A 83 4.00 8.44 -2.94
C VAL A 83 2.74 7.60 -2.82
N GLY A 84 2.45 6.75 -3.81
CA GLY A 84 1.29 5.85 -3.80
C GLY A 84 1.26 4.94 -2.58
N VAL A 85 2.38 4.26 -2.25
CA VAL A 85 2.44 3.37 -1.08
C VAL A 85 2.35 4.12 0.24
N THR A 86 2.88 5.33 0.33
CA THR A 86 2.75 6.17 1.53
C THR A 86 1.28 6.46 1.82
N VAL A 87 0.50 6.87 0.81
CA VAL A 87 -0.95 7.08 0.93
C VAL A 87 -1.68 5.76 1.21
N ALA A 88 -1.25 4.65 0.58
CA ALA A 88 -1.84 3.33 0.82
C ALA A 88 -1.70 2.88 2.28
N VAL A 89 -0.50 2.93 2.85
CA VAL A 89 -0.25 2.56 4.25
C VAL A 89 -0.97 3.50 5.22
N HIS A 90 -0.86 4.81 4.99
CA HIS A 90 -1.53 5.82 5.80
C HIS A 90 -3.04 5.59 5.88
N THR A 91 -3.70 5.37 4.75
CA THR A 91 -5.16 5.24 4.70
C THR A 91 -5.60 3.84 5.11
N SER A 92 -5.20 2.80 4.35
CA SER A 92 -5.76 1.46 4.52
C SER A 92 -5.18 0.69 5.70
N ALA A 93 -3.93 0.98 6.09
CA ALA A 93 -3.28 0.22 7.15
C ALA A 93 -3.28 0.93 8.52
N VAL A 94 -3.61 2.23 8.59
CA VAL A 94 -3.65 2.97 9.85
C VAL A 94 -5.01 3.65 10.06
N THR A 95 -5.40 4.56 9.17
CA THR A 95 -6.61 5.38 9.37
C THR A 95 -7.89 4.52 9.41
N LEU A 96 -8.08 3.67 8.41
CA LEU A 96 -9.29 2.82 8.33
C LEU A 96 -9.38 1.77 9.44
N PRO A 97 -8.30 1.10 9.89
CA PRO A 97 -8.37 0.23 11.08
C PRO A 97 -8.75 0.97 12.35
N ILE A 98 -8.21 2.17 12.61
CA ILE A 98 -8.62 2.97 13.77
C ILE A 98 -10.09 3.36 13.67
N LEU A 99 -10.55 3.76 12.48
CA LEU A 99 -11.96 4.05 12.21
C LEU A 99 -12.86 2.84 12.44
N ALA A 100 -12.43 1.63 12.06
CA ALA A 100 -13.24 0.41 12.15
C ALA A 100 -13.28 -0.20 13.54
N PHE A 101 -12.15 -0.21 14.24
CA PHE A 101 -11.96 -0.95 15.51
C PHE A 101 -11.81 -0.07 16.74
N GLY A 102 -11.62 1.24 16.57
CA GLY A 102 -11.45 2.18 17.69
C GLY A 102 -12.74 2.45 18.45
N THR A 103 -12.60 2.87 19.70
CA THR A 103 -13.70 3.50 20.46
C THR A 103 -14.04 4.87 19.85
N ASP A 104 -15.16 5.46 20.26
CA ASP A 104 -15.54 6.78 19.79
C ASP A 104 -14.50 7.85 20.17
N GLU A 105 -13.88 7.73 21.35
CA GLU A 105 -12.79 8.60 21.80
C GLU A 105 -11.53 8.42 20.95
N GLN A 106 -11.16 7.18 20.63
CA GLN A 106 -10.01 6.91 19.75
C GLN A 106 -10.24 7.42 18.33
N ARG A 107 -11.45 7.20 17.78
CA ARG A 107 -11.84 7.76 16.47
C ARG A 107 -11.75 9.28 16.45
N ALA A 108 -12.33 9.94 17.45
CA ALA A 108 -12.31 11.40 17.55
C ALA A 108 -10.89 11.97 17.72
N ARG A 109 -10.01 11.23 18.41
CA ARG A 109 -8.62 11.66 18.66
C ARG A 109 -7.70 11.47 17.47
N PHE A 110 -7.73 10.29 16.84
CA PHE A 110 -6.70 9.87 15.87
C PHE A 110 -7.13 10.02 14.41
N VAL A 111 -8.42 9.85 14.09
CA VAL A 111 -8.85 9.85 12.69
C VAL A 111 -8.79 11.24 12.05
N PRO A 112 -9.26 12.34 12.68
CA PRO A 112 -9.24 13.66 12.03
C PRO A 112 -7.85 14.17 11.64
N PRO A 113 -6.80 14.10 12.48
CA PRO A 113 -5.47 14.54 12.06
C PRO A 113 -4.86 13.67 10.96
N LEU A 114 -5.18 12.37 10.93
CA LEU A 114 -4.80 11.49 9.82
C LEU A 114 -5.56 11.87 8.54
N ALA A 115 -6.88 12.00 8.60
CA ALA A 115 -7.70 12.30 7.43
C ALA A 115 -7.33 13.64 6.77
N ARG A 116 -6.95 14.65 7.59
CA ARG A 116 -6.47 15.94 7.11
C ARG A 116 -4.98 15.98 6.78
N GLY A 117 -4.27 14.84 6.83
CA GLY A 117 -2.85 14.77 6.51
C GLY A 117 -1.94 15.60 7.44
N GLU A 118 -2.43 16.01 8.62
CA GLU A 118 -1.64 16.72 9.64
C GLU A 118 -0.53 15.84 10.19
N VAL A 119 -0.79 14.53 10.24
CA VAL A 119 0.18 13.47 10.59
C VAL A 119 0.08 12.32 9.61
N LEU A 120 1.19 11.61 9.38
CA LEU A 120 1.20 10.37 8.61
C LEU A 120 1.09 9.16 9.53
N GLY A 121 0.51 8.07 9.01
CA GLY A 121 0.40 6.80 9.71
C GLY A 121 1.45 5.79 9.28
N ALA A 122 1.89 4.92 10.20
CA ALA A 122 2.75 3.78 9.93
C ALA A 122 2.20 2.51 10.57
N PHE A 123 2.29 1.38 9.83
CA PHE A 123 1.79 0.06 10.26
C PHE A 123 2.96 -0.80 10.74
N ALA A 124 3.03 -1.05 12.04
CA ALA A 124 4.16 -1.66 12.72
C ALA A 124 3.85 -3.10 13.19
N LEU A 125 3.72 -4.04 12.22
CA LEU A 125 3.47 -5.46 12.48
C LEU A 125 4.77 -6.28 12.41
N THR A 126 5.50 -6.16 11.30
CA THR A 126 6.61 -7.02 10.91
C THR A 126 7.82 -6.91 11.85
N GLU A 127 8.44 -8.05 12.16
CA GLU A 127 9.70 -8.17 12.88
C GLU A 127 10.73 -8.94 12.06
N ALA A 128 11.99 -8.93 12.47
CA ALA A 128 13.08 -9.58 11.74
C ALA A 128 12.82 -11.07 11.47
N GLU A 129 12.18 -11.77 12.40
CA GLU A 129 11.88 -13.20 12.31
C GLU A 129 10.37 -13.49 12.12
N ALA A 130 9.52 -12.44 12.03
CA ALA A 130 8.08 -12.55 11.88
C ALA A 130 7.56 -11.67 10.74
N GLY A 131 7.77 -12.10 9.49
CA GLY A 131 7.26 -11.48 8.28
C GLY A 131 5.98 -12.18 7.81
N SER A 132 6.10 -13.21 6.95
CA SER A 132 4.96 -14.01 6.49
C SER A 132 4.28 -14.78 7.62
N ASP A 133 5.06 -15.20 8.63
CA ASP A 133 4.56 -15.76 9.89
C ASP A 133 4.36 -14.64 10.93
N ALA A 134 3.46 -13.71 10.65
CA ALA A 134 3.20 -12.54 11.49
C ALA A 134 2.67 -12.90 12.89
N GLY A 135 2.08 -14.09 13.06
CA GLY A 135 1.64 -14.59 14.36
C GLY A 135 2.76 -14.89 15.34
N SER A 136 3.99 -15.03 14.87
CA SER A 136 5.19 -15.34 15.68
C SER A 136 5.92 -14.08 16.16
N LEU A 137 5.31 -12.90 16.11
CA LEU A 137 5.91 -11.66 16.62
C LEU A 137 6.26 -11.76 18.11
N ARG A 138 7.35 -11.07 18.51
CA ARG A 138 7.94 -11.14 19.85
C ARG A 138 7.88 -9.84 20.64
N THR A 139 7.55 -8.71 20.03
CA THR A 139 7.28 -7.46 20.75
C THR A 139 6.23 -7.73 21.81
N THR A 140 6.47 -7.36 23.06
CA THR A 140 5.57 -7.61 24.20
C THR A 140 4.88 -6.34 24.66
N ALA A 141 3.69 -6.47 25.22
CA ALA A 141 3.01 -5.44 25.98
C ALA A 141 2.61 -6.05 27.33
N THR A 142 3.20 -5.57 28.41
CA THR A 142 2.92 -6.04 29.77
C THR A 142 2.13 -4.99 30.53
N PRO A 143 1.13 -5.38 31.36
CA PRO A 143 0.39 -4.42 32.20
C PRO A 143 1.34 -3.60 33.08
N ASP A 144 1.13 -2.27 33.11
CA ASP A 144 1.88 -1.34 33.92
C ASP A 144 0.95 -0.26 34.48
N GLY A 145 0.51 -0.42 35.70
CA GLY A 145 -0.50 0.42 36.34
C GLY A 145 -1.85 0.31 35.61
N ASP A 146 -2.35 1.41 35.13
CA ASP A 146 -3.58 1.53 34.32
C ASP A 146 -3.34 1.46 32.79
N GLY A 147 -2.10 1.15 32.39
CA GLY A 147 -1.69 1.09 31.02
C GLY A 147 -0.81 -0.12 30.71
N TRP A 148 0.09 0.06 29.75
CA TRP A 148 0.95 -0.98 29.21
C TRP A 148 2.39 -0.51 29.07
N HIS A 149 3.35 -1.37 29.39
CA HIS A 149 4.73 -1.22 29.00
C HIS A 149 4.98 -2.05 27.74
N ILE A 150 5.27 -1.39 26.62
CA ILE A 150 5.51 -2.02 25.30
C ILE A 150 7.01 -2.04 25.04
N ALA A 151 7.57 -3.24 24.79
CA ALA A 151 8.98 -3.43 24.53
C ALA A 151 9.22 -4.36 23.35
N GLY A 152 10.04 -3.91 22.38
CA GLY A 152 10.40 -4.72 21.23
C GLY A 152 10.96 -3.92 20.06
N ALA A 153 11.11 -4.60 18.92
CA ALA A 153 11.63 -4.01 17.69
C ALA A 153 10.79 -4.44 16.49
N LYS A 154 10.56 -3.50 15.57
CA LYS A 154 9.86 -3.74 14.31
C LYS A 154 10.77 -3.45 13.15
N ARG A 155 10.53 -4.13 12.04
CA ARG A 155 11.37 -4.05 10.85
C ARG A 155 10.55 -3.79 9.59
N PHE A 156 11.16 -3.13 8.61
CA PHE A 156 10.57 -2.80 7.32
C PHE A 156 9.28 -1.96 7.43
N ILE A 157 9.24 -1.02 8.36
CA ILE A 157 8.07 -0.18 8.59
C ILE A 157 8.09 1.00 7.63
N SER A 158 7.15 0.99 6.68
CA SER A 158 6.99 2.05 5.69
C SER A 158 6.60 3.36 6.37
N THR A 159 7.17 4.47 5.92
CA THR A 159 6.88 5.85 6.38
C THR A 159 7.26 6.13 7.85
N ALA A 160 7.81 5.16 8.60
CA ALA A 160 8.01 5.28 10.05
C ALA A 160 8.79 6.54 10.47
N ARG A 161 9.77 7.01 9.68
CA ARG A 161 10.55 8.22 9.99
C ARG A 161 9.71 9.49 9.98
N HIS A 162 8.63 9.51 9.24
CA HIS A 162 7.77 10.67 9.01
C HIS A 162 6.38 10.50 9.64
N ALA A 163 6.12 9.36 10.28
CA ALA A 163 4.83 9.07 10.89
C ALA A 163 4.68 9.76 12.24
N GLY A 164 3.48 10.33 12.48
CA GLY A 164 3.05 10.82 13.78
C GLY A 164 2.23 9.80 14.56
N THR A 165 1.59 8.85 13.84
CA THR A 165 0.74 7.81 14.43
C THR A 165 1.17 6.43 13.96
N PHE A 166 1.29 5.47 14.88
CA PHE A 166 1.68 4.09 14.59
C PHE A 166 0.57 3.14 15.03
N LEU A 167 0.13 2.27 14.13
CA LEU A 167 -0.65 1.08 14.51
C LEU A 167 0.35 -0.06 14.74
N LEU A 168 0.59 -0.39 16.01
CA LEU A 168 1.61 -1.35 16.45
C LEU A 168 0.96 -2.60 17.04
N PHE A 169 1.57 -3.76 16.78
CA PHE A 169 1.12 -5.05 17.28
C PHE A 169 2.15 -5.62 18.25
N ALA A 170 1.67 -6.03 19.42
CA ALA A 170 2.49 -6.60 20.48
C ALA A 170 1.75 -7.76 21.16
N ARG A 171 2.50 -8.64 21.80
CA ARG A 171 1.97 -9.80 22.54
C ARG A 171 1.65 -9.39 23.95
N THR A 172 0.38 -9.45 24.32
CA THR A 172 -0.11 -9.26 25.71
C THR A 172 -0.17 -10.56 26.49
N ASP A 173 -0.34 -11.70 25.79
CA ASP A 173 -0.26 -13.02 26.41
C ASP A 173 0.90 -13.83 25.79
N THR A 174 1.96 -14.05 26.57
CA THR A 174 3.15 -14.84 26.17
C THR A 174 2.96 -16.34 26.39
N SER A 175 1.90 -16.77 27.09
CA SER A 175 1.60 -18.18 27.29
C SER A 175 0.89 -18.80 26.07
N GLU A 176 0.26 -17.97 25.26
CA GLU A 176 -0.45 -18.38 24.04
C GLU A 176 0.46 -18.28 22.82
N PRO A 177 0.77 -19.39 22.13
CA PRO A 177 1.61 -19.37 20.92
C PRO A 177 0.83 -18.88 19.69
N GLY A 178 1.57 -18.43 18.68
CA GLY A 178 1.01 -18.04 17.38
C GLY A 178 0.17 -16.75 17.46
N PRO A 179 -0.93 -16.64 16.71
CA PRO A 179 -1.72 -15.42 16.62
C PRO A 179 -2.53 -15.06 17.87
N ALA A 180 -2.84 -16.03 18.75
CA ALA A 180 -3.50 -15.77 20.02
C ALA A 180 -2.59 -14.93 20.94
N GLY A 181 -3.17 -14.10 21.76
CA GLY A 181 -2.42 -13.21 22.68
C GLY A 181 -1.73 -12.02 22.01
N VAL A 182 -1.95 -11.76 20.72
CA VAL A 182 -1.51 -10.53 20.06
C VAL A 182 -2.57 -9.45 20.18
N SER A 183 -2.17 -8.26 20.61
CA SER A 183 -3.00 -7.06 20.73
C SER A 183 -2.51 -5.94 19.81
N ALA A 184 -3.40 -5.00 19.48
CA ALA A 184 -3.09 -3.84 18.65
C ALA A 184 -3.09 -2.57 19.50
N PHE A 185 -2.16 -1.66 19.21
CA PHE A 185 -1.99 -0.41 19.95
C PHE A 185 -1.84 0.77 18.98
N VAL A 186 -2.46 1.91 19.33
CA VAL A 186 -2.26 3.17 18.63
C VAL A 186 -1.25 4.02 19.39
N LEU A 187 -0.08 4.23 18.83
CA LEU A 187 1.02 4.97 19.46
C LEU A 187 1.29 6.29 18.75
N ASP A 188 1.68 7.30 19.52
CA ASP A 188 2.24 8.54 18.99
C ASP A 188 3.75 8.38 18.72
N ALA A 189 4.32 9.24 17.89
CA ALA A 189 5.73 9.19 17.50
C ALA A 189 6.72 9.23 18.70
N GLU A 190 6.35 9.89 19.80
CA GLU A 190 7.17 9.96 21.01
C GLU A 190 7.46 8.61 21.67
N HIS A 191 6.57 7.62 21.47
CA HIS A 191 6.73 6.25 21.99
C HIS A 191 7.65 5.38 21.13
N VAL A 192 8.05 5.86 19.94
CA VAL A 192 8.74 5.08 18.93
C VAL A 192 10.07 5.70 18.57
N ARG A 193 11.14 4.92 18.60
CA ARG A 193 12.47 5.36 18.16
C ARG A 193 12.82 4.67 16.85
N VAL A 194 12.86 5.44 15.76
CA VAL A 194 13.37 4.96 14.47
C VAL A 194 14.89 4.83 14.54
N THR A 195 15.41 3.64 14.20
CA THR A 195 16.83 3.30 14.37
C THR A 195 17.62 3.34 13.08
N ARG A 196 17.02 2.90 11.97
CA ARG A 196 17.69 2.80 10.67
C ARG A 196 16.67 2.91 9.54
N ASP A 197 17.07 3.52 8.43
CA ASP A 197 16.36 3.44 7.16
C ASP A 197 17.02 2.38 6.27
N GLU A 198 16.20 1.60 5.57
CA GLU A 198 16.68 0.55 4.67
C GLU A 198 17.06 1.15 3.31
N GLU A 199 18.20 0.74 2.79
CA GLU A 199 18.56 0.93 1.38
C GLU A 199 17.79 -0.08 0.53
N LYS A 200 16.99 0.41 -0.42
CA LYS A 200 16.05 -0.42 -1.17
C LYS A 200 16.38 -0.49 -2.65
N LEU A 201 15.87 -1.52 -3.31
CA LEU A 201 15.93 -1.66 -4.76
C LEU A 201 15.13 -0.57 -5.48
N GLY A 202 13.94 -0.25 -4.97
CA GLY A 202 13.00 0.73 -5.50
C GLY A 202 12.19 1.40 -4.42
N LEU A 203 11.15 2.15 -4.81
CA LEU A 203 10.35 3.02 -3.93
C LEU A 203 11.24 3.99 -3.14
N ASN A 204 12.23 4.60 -3.79
CA ASN A 204 13.21 5.43 -3.11
C ASN A 204 12.66 6.79 -2.66
N SER A 205 11.49 7.19 -3.16
CA SER A 205 10.72 8.35 -2.71
C SER A 205 9.90 8.11 -1.43
N THR A 206 9.97 6.91 -0.83
CA THR A 206 9.41 6.65 0.51
C THR A 206 10.47 6.04 1.42
N THR A 207 10.33 6.22 2.75
CA THR A 207 11.20 5.58 3.74
C THR A 207 10.64 4.24 4.17
N THR A 208 11.53 3.34 4.52
CA THR A 208 11.21 2.05 5.16
C THR A 208 12.23 1.84 6.25
N SER A 209 11.78 1.73 7.50
CA SER A 209 12.68 1.84 8.64
C SER A 209 12.55 0.67 9.61
N ASP A 210 13.62 0.44 10.35
CA ASP A 210 13.62 -0.34 11.58
C ASP A 210 13.29 0.59 12.76
N LEU A 211 12.53 0.11 13.72
CA LEU A 211 12.18 0.86 14.92
C LEU A 211 12.26 0.00 16.19
N VAL A 212 12.42 0.68 17.31
CA VAL A 212 12.37 0.11 18.65
C VAL A 212 11.33 0.87 19.47
N VAL A 213 10.56 0.13 20.23
CA VAL A 213 9.66 0.64 21.26
C VAL A 213 10.14 0.13 22.61
N ASP A 214 10.23 1.02 23.58
CA ASP A 214 10.47 0.74 25.00
C ASP A 214 9.80 1.87 25.77
N ALA A 215 8.48 1.77 25.93
CA ALA A 215 7.68 2.88 26.40
C ALA A 215 6.46 2.41 27.21
N ARG A 216 6.11 3.17 28.25
CA ARG A 216 4.82 3.09 28.91
C ARG A 216 3.79 3.88 28.11
N VAL A 217 2.62 3.28 27.90
CA VAL A 217 1.48 3.90 27.24
C VAL A 217 0.23 3.72 28.10
N ASP A 218 -0.73 4.64 27.98
CA ASP A 218 -1.98 4.58 28.72
C ASP A 218 -2.89 3.45 28.19
N GLY A 219 -3.84 2.99 29.01
CA GLY A 219 -4.74 1.90 28.65
C GLY A 219 -5.64 2.21 27.46
N ASP A 220 -5.94 3.48 27.20
CA ASP A 220 -6.71 3.96 26.06
C ASP A 220 -5.99 3.80 24.70
N ARG A 221 -4.73 3.35 24.70
CA ARG A 221 -3.95 3.04 23.49
C ARG A 221 -4.23 1.66 22.92
N LEU A 222 -4.82 0.76 23.68
CA LEU A 222 -5.24 -0.55 23.20
C LEU A 222 -6.40 -0.38 22.20
N LEU A 223 -6.17 -0.80 20.95
CA LEU A 223 -7.16 -0.77 19.89
C LEU A 223 -7.95 -2.06 19.88
N HIS A 224 -9.28 -1.96 19.96
CA HIS A 224 -10.19 -3.10 20.07
C HIS A 224 -10.02 -3.84 21.41
N GLU A 225 -10.13 -5.17 21.44
CA GLU A 225 -10.02 -6.00 22.64
C GLU A 225 -8.61 -6.59 22.77
N GLU A 226 -8.19 -6.85 24.02
CA GLU A 226 -6.95 -7.56 24.31
C GLU A 226 -6.99 -8.97 23.69
N GLY A 227 -5.89 -9.38 23.04
CA GLY A 227 -5.77 -10.67 22.34
C GLY A 227 -6.35 -10.68 20.92
N GLU A 228 -7.12 -9.66 20.51
CA GLU A 228 -7.76 -9.59 19.18
C GLU A 228 -6.94 -8.80 18.14
N GLY A 229 -5.73 -8.37 18.47
CA GLY A 229 -4.87 -7.60 17.55
C GLY A 229 -4.53 -8.34 16.27
N PHE A 230 -4.40 -9.66 16.29
CA PHE A 230 -4.15 -10.42 15.06
C PHE A 230 -5.37 -10.41 14.13
N HIS A 231 -6.59 -10.38 14.67
CA HIS A 231 -7.80 -10.17 13.89
C HIS A 231 -7.78 -8.79 13.21
N VAL A 232 -7.44 -7.75 13.96
CA VAL A 232 -7.27 -6.38 13.42
C VAL A 232 -6.23 -6.36 12.31
N ALA A 233 -5.06 -7.01 12.50
CA ALA A 233 -4.00 -7.07 11.49
C ALA A 233 -4.49 -7.75 10.20
N MET A 234 -5.17 -8.88 10.29
CA MET A 234 -5.67 -9.62 9.11
C MET A 234 -6.76 -8.86 8.36
N ALA A 235 -7.71 -8.26 9.08
CA ALA A 235 -8.76 -7.42 8.47
C ALA A 235 -8.15 -6.19 7.76
N THR A 236 -7.12 -5.59 8.34
CA THR A 236 -6.34 -4.50 7.75
C THR A 236 -5.69 -4.95 6.44
N LEU A 237 -4.97 -6.07 6.46
CA LEU A 237 -4.27 -6.59 5.28
C LEU A 237 -5.23 -7.04 4.17
N ASP A 238 -6.45 -7.49 4.49
CA ASP A 238 -7.45 -7.83 3.45
C ASP A 238 -7.84 -6.60 2.60
N GLY A 239 -7.90 -5.41 3.23
CA GLY A 239 -8.09 -4.14 2.52
C GLY A 239 -6.82 -3.63 1.84
N GLY A 240 -5.68 -3.71 2.52
CA GLY A 240 -4.38 -3.26 2.03
C GLY A 240 -3.95 -3.97 0.75
N ARG A 241 -4.21 -5.29 0.62
CA ARG A 241 -3.95 -6.06 -0.61
C ARG A 241 -4.60 -5.45 -1.85
N ILE A 242 -5.80 -4.90 -1.72
CA ILE A 242 -6.51 -4.23 -2.83
C ILE A 242 -5.77 -2.93 -3.20
N GLY A 243 -5.32 -2.15 -2.21
CA GLY A 243 -4.51 -0.94 -2.42
C GLY A 243 -3.19 -1.24 -3.13
N ILE A 244 -2.47 -2.30 -2.71
CA ILE A 244 -1.22 -2.71 -3.38
C ILE A 244 -1.48 -3.23 -4.80
N ALA A 245 -2.61 -3.89 -5.05
CA ALA A 245 -2.99 -4.27 -6.40
C ALA A 245 -3.24 -3.05 -7.30
N ALA A 246 -3.89 -2.00 -6.79
CA ALA A 246 -4.08 -0.73 -7.50
C ALA A 246 -2.73 -0.03 -7.78
N GLN A 247 -1.82 -0.02 -6.80
CA GLN A 247 -0.46 0.48 -7.00
C GLN A 247 0.26 -0.26 -8.13
N ALA A 248 0.20 -1.58 -8.15
CA ALA A 248 0.83 -2.40 -9.19
C ALA A 248 0.25 -2.09 -10.58
N VAL A 249 -1.06 -1.86 -10.69
CA VAL A 249 -1.72 -1.42 -11.93
C VAL A 249 -1.20 -0.04 -12.36
N GLY A 250 -1.07 0.92 -11.43
CA GLY A 250 -0.53 2.25 -11.70
C GLY A 250 0.89 2.20 -12.25
N ILE A 251 1.78 1.42 -11.63
CA ILE A 251 3.17 1.22 -12.09
C ILE A 251 3.19 0.61 -13.51
N ALA A 252 2.39 -0.43 -13.75
CA ALA A 252 2.32 -1.08 -15.07
C ALA A 252 1.77 -0.14 -16.15
N GLN A 253 0.76 0.68 -15.80
CA GLN A 253 0.20 1.68 -16.69
C GLN A 253 1.24 2.74 -17.08
N ALA A 254 2.05 3.23 -16.13
CA ALA A 254 3.15 4.15 -16.41
C ALA A 254 4.17 3.55 -17.38
N ALA A 255 4.53 2.29 -17.15
CA ALA A 255 5.47 1.57 -18.01
C ALA A 255 4.92 1.38 -19.43
N PHE A 256 3.64 1.04 -19.56
CA PHE A 256 2.94 0.91 -20.85
C PHE A 256 2.89 2.24 -21.59
N ASP A 257 2.50 3.33 -20.91
CA ASP A 257 2.39 4.65 -21.53
C ASP A 257 3.75 5.14 -22.07
N ALA A 258 4.81 4.96 -21.27
CA ALA A 258 6.18 5.29 -21.68
C ALA A 258 6.63 4.45 -22.88
N ALA A 259 6.40 3.12 -22.84
CA ALA A 259 6.77 2.22 -23.92
C ALA A 259 6.00 2.52 -25.22
N ARG A 260 4.71 2.83 -25.11
CA ARG A 260 3.86 3.22 -26.24
C ARG A 260 4.33 4.54 -26.87
N ALA A 261 4.60 5.56 -26.05
CA ALA A 261 5.09 6.86 -26.53
C ALA A 261 6.44 6.70 -27.25
N TYR A 262 7.38 5.98 -26.63
CA TYR A 262 8.68 5.71 -27.22
C TYR A 262 8.56 4.93 -28.54
N ALA A 263 7.71 3.92 -28.63
CA ALA A 263 7.51 3.13 -29.86
C ALA A 263 6.94 3.95 -31.01
N LEU A 264 6.13 4.99 -30.74
CA LEU A 264 5.58 5.90 -31.75
C LEU A 264 6.61 6.88 -32.31
N GLU A 265 7.66 7.19 -31.56
CA GLU A 265 8.70 8.16 -31.95
C GLU A 265 9.96 7.48 -32.48
N ARG A 266 10.46 6.46 -31.81
CA ARG A 266 11.72 5.79 -32.07
C ARG A 266 11.68 5.07 -33.43
N ARG A 267 12.72 5.29 -34.25
CA ARG A 267 12.89 4.62 -35.55
C ARG A 267 14.09 3.68 -35.54
N GLN A 268 13.90 2.48 -36.08
CA GLN A 268 14.93 1.50 -36.43
C GLN A 268 14.49 0.70 -37.67
N PHE A 269 15.43 0.16 -38.42
CA PHE A 269 15.15 -0.58 -39.68
C PHE A 269 14.31 0.22 -40.70
N GLY A 270 14.45 1.54 -40.69
CA GLY A 270 13.73 2.42 -41.61
C GLY A 270 12.30 2.78 -41.26
N SER A 271 11.73 2.20 -40.17
CA SER A 271 10.36 2.43 -39.69
C SER A 271 10.30 2.81 -38.22
N ARG A 272 9.14 3.27 -37.72
CA ARG A 272 8.91 3.45 -36.30
C ARG A 272 8.82 2.08 -35.61
N LEU A 273 9.23 1.99 -34.35
CA LEU A 273 9.10 0.74 -33.61
C LEU A 273 7.64 0.26 -33.55
N ALA A 274 6.68 1.17 -33.45
CA ALA A 274 5.24 0.88 -33.47
C ALA A 274 4.76 0.20 -34.77
N GLU A 275 5.53 0.24 -35.85
CA GLU A 275 5.22 -0.41 -37.12
C GLU A 275 5.76 -1.85 -37.18
N LEU A 276 6.58 -2.26 -36.22
CA LEU A 276 7.14 -3.60 -36.13
C LEU A 276 6.18 -4.53 -35.37
N GLN A 277 5.78 -5.64 -35.99
CA GLN A 277 4.78 -6.56 -35.48
C GLN A 277 5.14 -7.11 -34.09
N ALA A 278 6.42 -7.40 -33.84
CA ALA A 278 6.88 -7.89 -32.52
C ALA A 278 6.66 -6.84 -31.39
N ILE A 279 6.73 -5.54 -31.67
CA ILE A 279 6.44 -4.47 -30.73
C ILE A 279 4.93 -4.31 -30.56
N GLN A 280 4.15 -4.43 -31.64
CA GLN A 280 2.69 -4.37 -31.57
C GLN A 280 2.11 -5.47 -30.67
N HIS A 281 2.64 -6.71 -30.77
CA HIS A 281 2.22 -7.81 -29.90
C HIS A 281 2.50 -7.52 -28.45
N LYS A 282 3.71 -7.03 -28.10
CA LYS A 282 4.06 -6.65 -26.72
C LYS A 282 3.10 -5.60 -26.15
N LEU A 283 2.84 -4.52 -26.92
CA LEU A 283 1.92 -3.47 -26.48
C LEU A 283 0.47 -3.97 -26.33
N ALA A 284 0.04 -4.88 -27.20
CA ALA A 284 -1.29 -5.49 -27.07
C ALA A 284 -1.41 -6.35 -25.82
N ASP A 285 -0.41 -7.19 -25.52
CA ASP A 285 -0.37 -8.03 -24.33
C ASP A 285 -0.30 -7.17 -23.05
N MET A 286 0.52 -6.11 -23.07
CA MET A 286 0.60 -5.15 -21.95
C MET A 286 -0.78 -4.52 -21.65
N SER A 287 -1.46 -4.01 -22.68
CA SER A 287 -2.78 -3.39 -22.55
C SER A 287 -3.81 -4.39 -21.99
N LEU A 288 -3.86 -5.59 -22.56
CA LEU A 288 -4.80 -6.64 -22.14
C LEU A 288 -4.60 -7.03 -20.66
N GLU A 289 -3.36 -7.29 -20.24
CA GLU A 289 -3.08 -7.74 -18.88
C GLU A 289 -3.32 -6.63 -17.84
N ILE A 290 -3.03 -5.35 -18.18
CA ILE A 290 -3.33 -4.21 -17.31
C ILE A 290 -4.84 -4.06 -17.11
N ASP A 291 -5.63 -4.17 -18.18
CA ASP A 291 -7.09 -4.09 -18.08
C ASP A 291 -7.66 -5.25 -17.26
N ALA A 292 -7.17 -6.46 -17.46
CA ALA A 292 -7.57 -7.62 -16.66
C ALA A 292 -7.25 -7.42 -15.16
N ALA A 293 -6.06 -6.89 -14.84
CA ALA A 293 -5.67 -6.58 -13.47
C ALA A 293 -6.58 -5.51 -12.85
N ARG A 294 -6.84 -4.42 -13.58
CA ARG A 294 -7.72 -3.32 -13.15
C ARG A 294 -9.13 -3.83 -12.82
N LEU A 295 -9.69 -4.70 -13.67
CA LEU A 295 -11.01 -5.29 -13.42
C LEU A 295 -11.03 -6.14 -12.14
N LEU A 296 -9.96 -6.90 -11.83
CA LEU A 296 -9.85 -7.63 -10.57
C LEU A 296 -9.77 -6.69 -9.37
N VAL A 297 -9.02 -5.60 -9.47
CA VAL A 297 -8.91 -4.56 -8.42
C VAL A 297 -10.26 -3.91 -8.17
N LEU A 298 -10.93 -3.44 -9.22
CA LEU A 298 -12.23 -2.78 -9.11
C LEU A 298 -13.30 -3.72 -8.52
N ARG A 299 -13.30 -5.01 -8.91
CA ARG A 299 -14.20 -6.01 -8.32
C ARG A 299 -13.95 -6.18 -6.82
N ALA A 300 -12.70 -6.27 -6.39
CA ALA A 300 -12.34 -6.42 -4.99
C ALA A 300 -12.72 -5.15 -4.19
N ALA A 301 -12.43 -3.97 -4.74
CA ALA A 301 -12.76 -2.68 -4.16
C ALA A 301 -14.28 -2.48 -4.01
N TRP A 302 -15.05 -2.82 -5.04
CA TRP A 302 -16.51 -2.76 -4.98
C TRP A 302 -17.09 -3.69 -3.91
N ARG A 303 -16.59 -4.91 -3.77
CA ARG A 303 -17.03 -5.84 -2.72
C ARG A 303 -16.76 -5.25 -1.32
N LYS A 304 -15.59 -4.64 -1.11
CA LYS A 304 -15.27 -3.96 0.14
C LYS A 304 -16.19 -2.76 0.37
N ALA A 305 -16.38 -1.91 -0.62
CA ALA A 305 -17.25 -0.74 -0.54
C ALA A 305 -18.71 -1.09 -0.20
N THR A 306 -19.19 -2.26 -0.65
CA THR A 306 -20.55 -2.76 -0.39
C THR A 306 -20.68 -3.66 0.83
N GLY A 307 -19.63 -3.78 1.65
CA GLY A 307 -19.65 -4.61 2.87
C GLY A 307 -19.65 -6.13 2.63
N LEU A 308 -19.35 -6.57 1.39
CA LEU A 308 -19.27 -7.99 1.05
C LEU A 308 -17.92 -8.58 1.43
N PRO A 309 -17.84 -9.91 1.71
CA PRO A 309 -16.55 -10.60 1.89
C PRO A 309 -15.64 -10.35 0.69
N HIS A 310 -14.39 -9.91 0.93
CA HIS A 310 -13.48 -9.46 -0.12
C HIS A 310 -12.04 -10.00 0.00
N ALA A 311 -11.74 -10.79 1.04
CA ALA A 311 -10.39 -11.31 1.27
C ALA A 311 -9.85 -12.15 0.10
N GLU A 312 -10.69 -13.03 -0.48
CA GLU A 312 -10.31 -13.86 -1.64
C GLU A 312 -10.09 -13.00 -2.88
N GLU A 313 -11.00 -12.07 -3.17
CA GLU A 313 -10.89 -11.17 -4.32
C GLU A 313 -9.70 -10.22 -4.19
N GLY A 314 -9.43 -9.70 -2.99
CA GLY A 314 -8.23 -8.90 -2.70
C GLY A 314 -6.94 -9.69 -2.93
N ALA A 315 -6.88 -10.94 -2.49
CA ALA A 315 -5.75 -11.82 -2.73
C ALA A 315 -5.56 -12.14 -4.23
N LYS A 316 -6.64 -12.40 -4.97
CA LYS A 316 -6.60 -12.61 -6.43
C LYS A 316 -6.13 -11.37 -7.18
N ALA A 317 -6.66 -10.20 -6.83
CA ALA A 317 -6.27 -8.93 -7.42
C ALA A 317 -4.78 -8.64 -7.18
N LYS A 318 -4.32 -8.78 -5.93
CA LYS A 318 -2.93 -8.54 -5.55
C LYS A 318 -1.97 -9.49 -6.24
N LEU A 319 -2.26 -10.78 -6.25
CA LEU A 319 -1.43 -11.79 -6.90
C LEU A 319 -1.29 -11.51 -8.39
N PHE A 320 -2.40 -11.31 -9.09
CA PHE A 320 -2.38 -11.10 -10.54
C PHE A 320 -1.71 -9.76 -10.89
N ALA A 321 -2.10 -8.66 -10.24
CA ALA A 321 -1.59 -7.33 -10.55
C ALA A 321 -0.08 -7.20 -10.29
N SER A 322 0.43 -7.75 -9.18
CA SER A 322 1.86 -7.66 -8.84
C SER A 322 2.75 -8.46 -9.81
N GLU A 323 2.36 -9.69 -10.16
CA GLU A 323 3.11 -10.50 -11.12
C GLU A 323 3.01 -9.92 -12.54
N MET A 324 1.85 -9.38 -12.91
CA MET A 324 1.65 -8.66 -14.15
C MET A 324 2.55 -7.43 -14.22
N ALA A 325 2.56 -6.56 -13.20
CA ALA A 325 3.36 -5.33 -13.18
C ALA A 325 4.86 -5.63 -13.38
N ARG A 326 5.39 -6.67 -12.70
CA ARG A 326 6.79 -7.08 -12.89
C ARG A 326 7.07 -7.51 -14.34
N ARG A 327 6.15 -8.27 -14.97
CA ARG A 327 6.35 -8.68 -16.38
C ARG A 327 6.27 -7.47 -17.32
N GLN A 328 5.27 -6.60 -17.16
CA GLN A 328 5.03 -5.50 -18.08
C GLN A 328 6.09 -4.41 -17.97
N THR A 329 6.62 -4.15 -16.77
CA THR A 329 7.75 -3.23 -16.61
C THR A 329 9.03 -3.77 -17.24
N ALA A 330 9.27 -5.10 -17.21
CA ALA A 330 10.37 -5.72 -17.95
C ALA A 330 10.20 -5.61 -19.46
N GLU A 331 8.96 -5.79 -19.98
CA GLU A 331 8.66 -5.60 -21.41
C GLU A 331 8.82 -4.15 -21.84
N ALA A 332 8.50 -3.17 -21.00
CA ALA A 332 8.76 -1.77 -21.27
C ALA A 332 10.27 -1.50 -21.45
N ILE A 333 11.12 -2.00 -20.53
CA ILE A 333 12.59 -1.93 -20.68
C ILE A 333 13.02 -2.55 -22.04
N GLN A 334 12.47 -3.72 -22.38
CA GLN A 334 12.81 -4.41 -23.62
C GLN A 334 12.42 -3.61 -24.87
N ILE A 335 11.29 -2.89 -24.87
CA ILE A 335 10.88 -2.02 -25.97
C ILE A 335 11.84 -0.83 -26.12
N PHE A 336 12.32 -0.26 -25.01
CA PHE A 336 13.32 0.81 -25.03
C PHE A 336 14.72 0.33 -25.47
N GLY A 337 15.00 -0.99 -25.35
CA GLY A 337 16.31 -1.55 -25.64
C GLY A 337 17.39 -1.00 -24.71
N GLY A 338 18.57 -0.67 -25.22
CA GLY A 338 19.68 -0.14 -24.42
C GLY A 338 19.33 1.12 -23.60
N TYR A 339 18.48 1.98 -24.11
CA TYR A 339 17.99 3.17 -23.41
C TYR A 339 17.14 2.82 -22.18
N GLY A 340 16.37 1.73 -22.23
CA GLY A 340 15.57 1.27 -21.10
C GLY A 340 16.41 0.74 -19.93
N TYR A 341 17.70 0.44 -20.17
CA TYR A 341 18.62 -0.03 -19.13
C TYR A 341 19.41 1.11 -18.47
N THR A 342 19.19 2.35 -18.90
CA THR A 342 19.85 3.54 -18.36
C THR A 342 18.87 4.34 -17.51
N LYS A 343 19.38 5.14 -16.55
CA LYS A 343 18.57 6.03 -15.72
C LYS A 343 18.10 7.31 -16.43
N GLU A 344 18.32 7.39 -17.72
CA GLU A 344 17.87 8.50 -18.56
C GLU A 344 16.36 8.46 -18.82
N PHE A 345 15.79 7.25 -18.80
CA PHE A 345 14.35 7.00 -18.98
C PHE A 345 13.75 6.34 -17.75
N PRO A 346 12.45 6.55 -17.48
CA PRO A 346 11.83 6.13 -16.21
C PRO A 346 11.53 4.62 -16.11
N VAL A 347 11.64 3.86 -17.21
CA VAL A 347 11.18 2.46 -17.26
C VAL A 347 11.97 1.53 -16.35
N GLU A 348 13.26 1.81 -16.10
CA GLU A 348 14.08 1.05 -15.16
C GLU A 348 13.60 1.26 -13.70
N ARG A 349 13.16 2.49 -13.35
CA ARG A 349 12.57 2.80 -12.04
C ARG A 349 11.28 2.02 -11.85
N TYR A 350 10.38 2.02 -12.82
CA TYR A 350 9.12 1.26 -12.75
C TYR A 350 9.36 -0.23 -12.52
N TYR A 351 10.40 -0.80 -13.14
CA TYR A 351 10.76 -2.21 -12.94
C TYR A 351 11.26 -2.48 -11.51
N ARG A 352 12.09 -1.59 -10.96
CA ARG A 352 12.58 -1.71 -9.57
C ARG A 352 11.42 -1.58 -8.58
N ASP A 353 10.54 -0.63 -8.81
CA ASP A 353 9.38 -0.35 -7.95
C ASP A 353 8.34 -1.47 -8.01
N ALA A 354 8.08 -2.04 -9.18
CA ALA A 354 7.12 -3.13 -9.34
C ALA A 354 7.48 -4.37 -8.50
N LYS A 355 8.77 -4.65 -8.28
CA LYS A 355 9.19 -5.88 -7.61
C LYS A 355 8.66 -6.02 -6.19
N ILE A 356 8.59 -4.93 -5.43
CA ILE A 356 8.14 -5.00 -4.04
C ILE A 356 6.67 -5.40 -3.92
N THR A 357 5.84 -5.13 -4.94
CA THR A 357 4.41 -5.46 -4.93
C THR A 357 4.15 -6.96 -4.85
N GLU A 358 5.10 -7.81 -5.21
CA GLU A 358 5.05 -9.26 -5.02
C GLU A 358 5.39 -9.70 -3.59
N ILE A 359 5.96 -8.82 -2.75
CA ILE A 359 6.57 -9.17 -1.46
C ILE A 359 5.76 -8.67 -0.28
N TYR A 360 5.54 -7.34 -0.15
CA TYR A 360 4.88 -6.78 1.02
C TYR A 360 3.36 -7.01 1.02
N GLU A 361 2.73 -6.78 2.17
CA GLU A 361 1.31 -7.07 2.44
C GLU A 361 0.90 -8.52 2.09
N GLY A 362 1.82 -9.44 2.33
CA GLY A 362 1.72 -10.85 2.02
C GLY A 362 2.27 -11.19 0.64
N THR A 363 3.31 -12.03 0.61
CA THR A 363 3.98 -12.43 -0.63
C THR A 363 3.03 -13.11 -1.62
N SER A 364 3.45 -13.25 -2.89
CA SER A 364 2.68 -13.99 -3.91
C SER A 364 2.35 -15.42 -3.46
N GLU A 365 3.21 -16.06 -2.68
CA GLU A 365 2.97 -17.38 -2.09
C GLU A 365 1.86 -17.33 -1.03
N ILE A 366 1.89 -16.30 -0.16
CA ILE A 366 0.82 -16.10 0.85
C ILE A 366 -0.51 -15.82 0.17
N GLN A 367 -0.55 -15.03 -0.92
CA GLN A 367 -1.81 -14.82 -1.66
C GLN A 367 -2.36 -16.15 -2.21
N ARG A 368 -1.50 -17.02 -2.76
CA ARG A 368 -1.92 -18.36 -3.22
C ARG A 368 -2.49 -19.20 -2.09
N LEU A 369 -1.90 -19.15 -0.88
CA LEU A 369 -2.43 -19.84 0.30
C LEU A 369 -3.80 -19.29 0.71
N VAL A 370 -3.99 -17.96 0.71
CA VAL A 370 -5.29 -17.33 1.03
C VAL A 370 -6.36 -17.78 0.03
N ILE A 371 -6.06 -17.72 -1.26
CA ILE A 371 -6.97 -18.16 -2.33
C ILE A 371 -7.30 -19.65 -2.17
N ALA A 372 -6.27 -20.50 -2.03
CA ALA A 372 -6.45 -21.95 -1.94
C ALA A 372 -7.32 -22.33 -0.72
N ARG A 373 -7.09 -21.72 0.43
CA ARG A 373 -7.89 -21.96 1.65
C ARG A 373 -9.35 -21.56 1.44
N SER A 374 -9.60 -20.43 0.77
CA SER A 374 -10.95 -19.97 0.48
C SER A 374 -11.71 -20.93 -0.42
N ILE A 375 -11.14 -21.29 -1.57
CA ILE A 375 -11.81 -22.18 -2.55
C ILE A 375 -11.99 -23.62 -2.05
N LEU A 376 -11.14 -24.06 -1.12
CA LEU A 376 -11.20 -25.39 -0.51
C LEU A 376 -12.08 -25.43 0.76
N GLY A 377 -12.59 -24.27 1.21
CA GLY A 377 -13.36 -24.17 2.45
C GLY A 377 -12.55 -24.54 3.71
N LEU A 378 -11.22 -24.43 3.65
CA LEU A 378 -10.36 -24.74 4.78
C LEU A 378 -10.40 -23.59 5.79
N ARG A 379 -10.78 -23.90 7.05
CA ARG A 379 -10.68 -22.95 8.15
C ARG A 379 -9.22 -22.54 8.35
N LYS A 380 -8.97 -21.29 8.80
CA LYS A 380 -7.64 -20.83 9.20
C LYS A 380 -7.08 -21.81 10.25
N GLN A 381 -6.22 -22.73 9.83
CA GLN A 381 -5.30 -23.37 10.76
C GLN A 381 -4.09 -22.46 10.90
N PRO A 382 -3.57 -22.26 12.11
CA PRO A 382 -2.25 -21.67 12.24
C PRO A 382 -1.29 -22.49 11.37
N VAL A 383 -0.48 -21.81 10.57
CA VAL A 383 0.62 -22.44 9.83
C VAL A 383 1.57 -22.92 10.90
N GLY A 384 1.66 -24.25 11.09
CA GLY A 384 2.61 -24.88 11.99
C GLY A 384 4.02 -24.78 11.44
#